data_b3d2c0be21e71be4fb1d8a9e40223041
#
_entry.id   b3d2c0be21e71be4fb1d8a9e40223041
#
_cell.length_a   1.000
_cell.length_b   1.000
_cell.length_c   1.000
_cell.angle_alpha   90.00
_cell.angle_beta   90.00
_cell.angle_gamma   90.00
#
_symmetry.space_group_name_H-M   'P 1'
#
loop_
_entity.id
_entity.type
_entity.pdbx_description
1 polymer ?
#
loop_
_entity_poly.entity_id
_entity_poly.type
_entity_poly.pdbx_seq_one_letter_code
_entity_poly.pdbx_strand_id
1 'polypeptide(L)'
;MNILPIMEKFFTIQGEGSHTGKAAYFIRIAGCDVGCVWCDVKESWERHEHQETEISELIESAKASKCNFVVITGGEPAMYDLTLLIDGLKAEGIYCAIETSGCYPLKGSIDWYCFSPKKFKLPCEEAYTKADELKIIINHPSDFAWAEEHAKKVKEDCALFLQAEWSKNEKILPQIIDYVKSNPRWRISLQTHKYMQIP
;
A
#
# COMPACT_ATOMS: atom_id res chain seq x y z
N MET A 1 2.03 12.12 -19.11
CA MET A 1 1.77 13.36 -18.32
C MET A 1 2.88 13.47 -17.30
N ASN A 2 3.43 14.68 -17.09
CA ASN A 2 4.53 14.87 -16.12
C ASN A 2 4.04 15.37 -14.76
N ILE A 3 2.73 15.28 -14.51
CA ILE A 3 2.06 15.73 -13.28
C ILE A 3 1.21 14.62 -12.67
N LEU A 4 1.12 14.62 -11.35
CA LEU A 4 0.26 13.73 -10.56
C LEU A 4 -0.53 14.54 -9.52
N PRO A 5 -1.79 14.16 -9.22
CA PRO A 5 -2.54 14.79 -8.13
C PRO A 5 -2.00 14.26 -6.80
N ILE A 6 -1.43 15.12 -5.98
CA ILE A 6 -0.79 14.75 -4.73
C ILE A 6 -1.62 15.24 -3.54
N MET A 7 -2.10 14.31 -2.73
CA MET A 7 -2.75 14.63 -1.47
C MET A 7 -1.73 15.10 -0.43
N GLU A 8 -0.65 14.34 -0.27
CA GLU A 8 0.42 14.65 0.70
C GLU A 8 1.73 13.97 0.33
N LYS A 9 2.83 14.51 0.84
CA LYS A 9 4.16 13.91 0.78
C LYS A 9 4.91 14.22 2.07
N PHE A 10 5.49 13.21 2.70
CA PHE A 10 6.12 13.37 4.03
C PHE A 10 7.14 12.28 4.33
N PHE A 11 8.08 12.58 5.20
CA PHE A 11 9.08 11.64 5.70
C PHE A 11 8.67 11.11 7.07
N THR A 12 8.62 9.80 7.21
CA THR A 12 8.17 9.13 8.45
C THR A 12 8.75 7.70 8.54
N ILE A 13 8.09 6.83 9.31
CA ILE A 13 8.40 5.40 9.44
C ILE A 13 7.28 4.58 8.79
N GLN A 14 7.64 3.61 7.92
CA GLN A 14 6.66 2.64 7.42
C GLN A 14 6.09 1.84 8.60
N GLY A 15 4.78 1.92 8.77
CA GLY A 15 4.08 1.30 9.90
C GLY A 15 3.47 -0.06 9.62
N GLU A 16 3.55 -0.58 8.39
CA GLU A 16 2.81 -1.77 7.95
C GLU A 16 3.68 -2.76 7.16
N GLY A 17 3.26 -4.03 7.15
CA GLY A 17 3.83 -5.06 6.29
C GLY A 17 5.29 -5.38 6.53
N SER A 18 5.96 -5.84 5.47
CA SER A 18 7.34 -6.32 5.51
C SER A 18 8.36 -5.24 5.84
N HIS A 19 8.04 -3.99 5.55
CA HIS A 19 8.94 -2.86 5.75
C HIS A 19 8.67 -2.07 7.04
N THR A 20 7.82 -2.59 7.93
CA THR A 20 7.54 -1.98 9.24
C THR A 20 8.82 -1.61 9.97
N GLY A 21 8.89 -0.37 10.47
CA GLY A 21 10.03 0.17 11.23
C GLY A 21 11.10 0.83 10.36
N LYS A 22 11.02 0.77 9.03
CA LYS A 22 11.95 1.46 8.14
C LYS A 22 11.57 2.93 8.00
N ALA A 23 12.57 3.82 8.01
CA ALA A 23 12.38 5.19 7.57
C ALA A 23 11.96 5.21 6.09
N ALA A 24 10.92 5.96 5.76
CA ALA A 24 10.33 6.00 4.43
C ALA A 24 9.81 7.40 4.07
N TYR A 25 9.98 7.79 2.82
CA TYR A 25 9.35 8.97 2.26
C TYR A 25 8.07 8.54 1.55
N PHE A 26 6.93 9.04 2.01
CA PHE A 26 5.63 8.72 1.44
C PHE A 26 5.23 9.74 0.38
N ILE A 27 4.70 9.24 -0.74
CA ILE A 27 4.03 10.02 -1.78
C ILE A 27 2.61 9.47 -1.89
N ARG A 28 1.62 10.21 -1.37
CA ARG A 28 0.21 9.83 -1.42
C ARG A 28 -0.48 10.52 -2.58
N ILE A 29 -0.82 9.73 -3.59
CA ILE A 29 -1.51 10.18 -4.80
C ILE A 29 -3.02 10.23 -4.50
N ALA A 30 -3.69 11.29 -4.94
CA ALA A 30 -5.14 11.43 -4.83
C ALA A 30 -5.86 10.77 -6.01
N GLY A 31 -7.11 10.41 -5.79
CA GLY A 31 -7.98 9.71 -6.74
C GLY A 31 -8.12 8.23 -6.38
N CYS A 32 -9.35 7.78 -6.13
CA CYS A 32 -9.68 6.38 -5.85
C CYS A 32 -11.13 6.10 -6.26
N ASP A 33 -11.34 5.05 -7.02
CA ASP A 33 -12.67 4.58 -7.42
C ASP A 33 -13.00 3.18 -6.86
N VAL A 34 -12.20 2.70 -5.90
CA VAL A 34 -12.39 1.37 -5.27
C VAL A 34 -13.59 1.36 -4.33
N GLY A 35 -13.88 2.47 -3.65
CA GLY A 35 -15.10 2.66 -2.86
C GLY A 35 -15.15 1.88 -1.53
N CYS A 36 -14.03 1.71 -0.83
CA CYS A 36 -13.95 0.99 0.44
C CYS A 36 -14.72 1.72 1.54
N VAL A 37 -15.82 1.14 2.04
CA VAL A 37 -16.66 1.79 3.08
C VAL A 37 -15.91 2.09 4.38
N TRP A 38 -14.87 1.30 4.69
CA TRP A 38 -14.00 1.42 5.87
C TRP A 38 -12.64 2.07 5.56
N CYS A 39 -12.53 2.80 4.44
CA CYS A 39 -11.31 3.54 4.11
C CYS A 39 -10.97 4.53 5.21
N ASP A 40 -9.71 4.53 5.65
CA ASP A 40 -9.20 5.43 6.68
C ASP A 40 -8.64 6.75 6.12
N VAL A 41 -8.60 6.88 4.77
CA VAL A 41 -8.14 8.08 4.05
C VAL A 41 -9.11 8.43 2.92
N LYS A 42 -10.39 8.69 3.27
CA LYS A 42 -11.43 9.02 2.27
C LYS A 42 -11.17 10.32 1.54
N GLU A 43 -10.43 11.23 2.16
CA GLU A 43 -9.98 12.49 1.60
C GLU A 43 -9.14 12.30 0.32
N SER A 44 -8.53 11.12 0.15
CA SER A 44 -7.78 10.77 -1.06
C SER A 44 -8.66 10.40 -2.26
N TRP A 45 -9.98 10.27 -2.12
CA TRP A 45 -10.84 9.79 -3.21
C TRP A 45 -11.02 10.82 -4.31
N GLU A 46 -11.15 12.11 -3.95
CA GLU A 46 -11.47 13.19 -4.86
C GLU A 46 -10.20 13.83 -5.43
N ARG A 47 -9.88 13.49 -6.68
CA ARG A 47 -8.68 13.97 -7.35
C ARG A 47 -8.60 15.49 -7.43
N HIS A 48 -9.72 16.15 -7.76
CA HIS A 48 -9.77 17.60 -8.05
C HIS A 48 -9.65 18.48 -6.80
N GLU A 49 -9.71 17.91 -5.62
CA GLU A 49 -9.49 18.62 -4.36
C GLU A 49 -8.00 18.76 -4.01
N HIS A 50 -7.11 18.13 -4.80
CA HIS A 50 -5.69 18.03 -4.49
C HIS A 50 -4.82 18.70 -5.56
N GLN A 51 -3.65 19.18 -5.14
CA GLN A 51 -2.72 19.88 -6.00
C GLN A 51 -2.10 18.93 -7.03
N GLU A 52 -2.12 19.33 -8.30
CA GLU A 52 -1.31 18.71 -9.34
C GLU A 52 0.16 19.14 -9.17
N THR A 53 1.04 18.15 -9.03
CA THR A 53 2.46 18.34 -8.74
C THR A 53 3.31 17.74 -9.86
N GLU A 54 4.34 18.46 -10.29
CA GLU A 54 5.30 17.95 -11.29
C GLU A 54 6.08 16.77 -10.73
N ILE A 55 6.28 15.73 -11.56
CA ILE A 55 7.05 14.52 -11.17
C ILE A 55 8.48 14.90 -10.75
N SER A 56 9.12 15.86 -11.42
CA SER A 56 10.43 16.38 -11.05
C SER A 56 10.47 16.94 -9.63
N GLU A 57 9.43 17.66 -9.21
CA GLU A 57 9.32 18.17 -7.84
C GLU A 57 9.20 17.03 -6.81
N LEU A 58 8.45 15.97 -7.14
CA LEU A 58 8.32 14.80 -6.27
C LEU A 58 9.67 14.11 -6.05
N ILE A 59 10.44 13.93 -7.13
CA ILE A 59 11.77 13.32 -7.08
C ILE A 59 12.72 14.19 -6.23
N GLU A 60 12.77 15.50 -6.47
CA GLU A 60 13.62 16.40 -5.69
C GLU A 60 13.22 16.44 -4.20
N SER A 61 11.93 16.39 -3.90
CA SER A 61 11.45 16.33 -2.52
C SER A 61 11.87 15.03 -1.81
N ALA A 62 11.79 13.90 -2.52
CA ALA A 62 12.26 12.61 -2.00
C ALA A 62 13.78 12.62 -1.74
N LYS A 63 14.58 13.14 -2.68
CA LYS A 63 16.04 13.32 -2.52
C LYS A 63 16.38 14.21 -1.32
N ALA A 64 15.68 15.33 -1.18
CA ALA A 64 15.91 16.28 -0.08
C ALA A 64 15.68 15.65 1.30
N SER A 65 14.81 14.64 1.41
CA SER A 65 14.59 13.88 2.64
C SER A 65 15.80 13.03 3.07
N LYS A 66 16.73 12.77 2.13
CA LYS A 66 17.87 11.85 2.29
C LYS A 66 17.47 10.40 2.61
N CYS A 67 16.21 10.04 2.37
CA CYS A 67 15.71 8.69 2.52
C CYS A 67 15.89 7.92 1.20
N ASN A 68 16.44 6.73 1.28
CA ASN A 68 16.62 5.85 0.11
C ASN A 68 15.46 4.87 -0.10
N PHE A 69 14.33 5.10 0.56
CA PHE A 69 13.13 4.28 0.47
C PHE A 69 11.89 5.17 0.31
N VAL A 70 11.19 5.02 -0.80
CA VAL A 70 9.93 5.72 -1.11
C VAL A 70 8.78 4.72 -1.12
N VAL A 71 7.68 5.09 -0.49
CA VAL A 71 6.40 4.36 -0.57
C VAL A 71 5.41 5.20 -1.36
N ILE A 72 5.05 4.71 -2.54
CA ILE A 72 3.99 5.29 -3.38
C ILE A 72 2.68 4.67 -2.94
N THR A 73 1.77 5.49 -2.46
CA THR A 73 0.47 5.08 -1.92
C THR A 73 -0.61 6.08 -2.34
N GLY A 74 -1.77 6.05 -1.72
CA GLY A 74 -2.74 7.09 -1.95
C GLY A 74 -4.17 6.65 -1.76
N GLY A 75 -5.01 7.13 -2.66
CA GLY A 75 -6.25 6.52 -3.04
C GLY A 75 -5.97 5.18 -3.74
N GLU A 76 -5.89 5.19 -5.08
CA GLU A 76 -5.38 4.03 -5.84
C GLU A 76 -4.29 4.50 -6.81
N PRO A 77 -3.00 4.35 -6.44
CA PRO A 77 -1.90 4.90 -7.23
C PRO A 77 -1.77 4.26 -8.62
N ALA A 78 -2.15 2.98 -8.78
CA ALA A 78 -2.07 2.29 -10.07
C ALA A 78 -3.08 2.79 -11.12
N MET A 79 -4.01 3.71 -10.76
CA MET A 79 -4.83 4.43 -11.75
C MET A 79 -3.99 5.33 -12.67
N TYR A 80 -2.78 5.66 -12.28
CA TYR A 80 -1.90 6.59 -13.00
C TYR A 80 -0.72 5.87 -13.66
N ASP A 81 -0.15 6.52 -14.67
CA ASP A 81 1.13 6.09 -15.23
C ASP A 81 2.27 6.60 -14.34
N LEU A 82 2.89 5.68 -13.59
CA LEU A 82 3.94 5.98 -12.63
C LEU A 82 5.35 5.79 -13.19
N THR A 83 5.47 5.43 -14.47
CA THR A 83 6.76 5.10 -15.11
C THR A 83 7.81 6.18 -14.88
N LEU A 84 7.48 7.44 -15.19
CA LEU A 84 8.43 8.55 -15.04
C LEU A 84 8.83 8.82 -13.58
N LEU A 85 7.89 8.67 -12.65
CA LEU A 85 8.18 8.85 -11.22
C LEU A 85 9.10 7.75 -10.71
N ILE A 86 8.76 6.49 -11.00
CA ILE A 86 9.54 5.33 -10.53
C ILE A 86 10.93 5.36 -11.14
N ASP A 87 11.05 5.56 -12.46
CA ASP A 87 12.35 5.59 -13.15
C ASP A 87 13.22 6.74 -12.64
N GLY A 88 12.64 7.92 -12.40
CA GLY A 88 13.35 9.06 -11.84
C GLY A 88 13.85 8.83 -10.42
N LEU A 89 13.02 8.25 -9.53
CA LEU A 89 13.43 7.89 -8.17
C LEU A 89 14.54 6.82 -8.18
N LYS A 90 14.42 5.80 -9.04
CA LYS A 90 15.44 4.74 -9.18
C LYS A 90 16.76 5.25 -9.76
N ALA A 91 16.72 6.23 -10.65
CA ALA A 91 17.93 6.89 -11.16
C ALA A 91 18.72 7.60 -10.05
N GLU A 92 18.04 8.03 -8.98
CA GLU A 92 18.65 8.61 -7.78
C GLU A 92 19.05 7.55 -6.72
N GLY A 93 18.96 6.25 -7.06
CA GLY A 93 19.29 5.15 -6.15
C GLY A 93 18.25 4.91 -5.05
N ILE A 94 17.02 5.37 -5.23
CA ILE A 94 15.94 5.24 -4.26
C ILE A 94 15.15 3.95 -4.54
N TYR A 95 14.99 3.11 -3.55
CA TYR A 95 14.17 1.91 -3.58
C TYR A 95 12.69 2.28 -3.50
N CYS A 96 11.87 1.80 -4.42
CA CYS A 96 10.47 2.19 -4.57
C CYS A 96 9.53 1.03 -4.22
N ALA A 97 8.65 1.24 -3.25
CA ALA A 97 7.52 0.37 -2.95
C ALA A 97 6.20 1.00 -3.38
N ILE A 98 5.21 0.17 -3.71
CA ILE A 98 3.84 0.60 -3.96
C ILE A 98 2.86 -0.12 -3.03
N GLU A 99 1.87 0.62 -2.53
CA GLU A 99 0.68 0.10 -1.83
C GLU A 99 -0.53 0.25 -2.75
N THR A 100 -1.10 -0.84 -3.23
CA THR A 100 -2.21 -0.81 -4.19
C THR A 100 -3.24 -1.89 -3.92
N SER A 101 -4.49 -1.64 -4.31
CA SER A 101 -5.55 -2.66 -4.33
C SER A 101 -5.38 -3.67 -5.46
N GLY A 102 -4.51 -3.39 -6.42
CA GLY A 102 -4.29 -4.22 -7.60
C GLY A 102 -5.42 -4.19 -8.63
N CYS A 103 -6.36 -3.24 -8.53
CA CYS A 103 -7.49 -3.13 -9.46
C CYS A 103 -7.09 -2.63 -10.86
N TYR A 104 -5.89 -2.09 -10.97
CA TYR A 104 -5.32 -1.59 -12.21
C TYR A 104 -3.94 -2.20 -12.47
N PRO A 105 -3.57 -2.44 -13.74
CA PRO A 105 -2.21 -2.86 -14.06
C PRO A 105 -1.23 -1.73 -13.74
N LEU A 106 -0.15 -2.06 -13.04
CA LEU A 106 0.87 -1.08 -12.70
C LEU A 106 1.73 -0.76 -13.93
N LYS A 107 1.82 0.54 -14.26
CA LYS A 107 2.76 1.08 -15.23
C LYS A 107 4.00 1.60 -14.49
N GLY A 108 5.15 1.02 -14.82
CA GLY A 108 6.45 1.25 -14.19
C GLY A 108 7.00 0.00 -13.49
N SER A 109 8.31 -0.05 -13.31
CA SER A 109 9.02 -1.19 -12.70
C SER A 109 9.35 -0.92 -11.24
N ILE A 110 8.44 -1.33 -10.35
CA ILE A 110 8.58 -1.17 -8.90
C ILE A 110 9.54 -2.21 -8.29
N ASP A 111 10.17 -1.88 -7.15
CA ASP A 111 11.07 -2.79 -6.43
C ASP A 111 10.34 -3.65 -5.39
N TRP A 112 9.19 -3.17 -4.88
CA TRP A 112 8.34 -3.89 -3.95
C TRP A 112 6.87 -3.62 -4.23
N TYR A 113 6.11 -4.66 -4.50
CA TYR A 113 4.69 -4.58 -4.79
C TYR A 113 3.86 -5.11 -3.60
N CYS A 114 3.34 -4.21 -2.76
CA CYS A 114 2.36 -4.55 -1.72
C CYS A 114 0.95 -4.58 -2.32
N PHE A 115 0.43 -5.78 -2.49
CA PHE A 115 -0.91 -6.05 -2.99
C PHE A 115 -1.89 -6.17 -1.83
N SER A 116 -2.84 -5.25 -1.75
CA SER A 116 -3.89 -5.24 -0.72
C SER A 116 -5.28 -5.25 -1.37
N PRO A 117 -5.77 -6.41 -1.86
CA PRO A 117 -7.05 -6.50 -2.55
C PRO A 117 -8.21 -6.00 -1.70
N LYS A 118 -9.24 -5.51 -2.36
CA LYS A 118 -10.45 -4.98 -1.74
C LYS A 118 -11.69 -5.68 -2.31
N LYS A 119 -12.70 -5.92 -1.47
CA LYS A 119 -13.94 -6.60 -1.89
C LYS A 119 -14.83 -5.76 -2.82
N PHE A 120 -14.53 -4.47 -2.93
CA PHE A 120 -15.37 -3.48 -3.63
C PHE A 120 -15.05 -3.38 -5.12
N LYS A 121 -13.84 -3.79 -5.51
CA LYS A 121 -13.39 -3.83 -6.91
C LYS A 121 -12.42 -4.98 -7.11
N LEU A 122 -12.65 -5.78 -8.16
CA LEU A 122 -11.82 -6.96 -8.43
C LEU A 122 -10.41 -6.54 -8.87
N PRO A 123 -9.37 -7.22 -8.35
CA PRO A 123 -8.00 -7.00 -8.81
C PRO A 123 -7.77 -7.62 -10.19
N CYS A 124 -6.80 -7.07 -10.93
CA CYS A 124 -6.32 -7.66 -12.17
C CYS A 124 -5.38 -8.86 -11.90
N GLU A 125 -5.27 -9.78 -12.86
CA GLU A 125 -4.42 -10.97 -12.74
C GLU A 125 -2.94 -10.61 -12.53
N GLU A 126 -2.49 -9.50 -13.12
CA GLU A 126 -1.13 -9.01 -12.98
C GLU A 126 -0.74 -8.74 -11.51
N ALA A 127 -1.67 -8.26 -10.68
CA ALA A 127 -1.41 -7.99 -9.27
C ALA A 127 -0.97 -9.24 -8.50
N TYR A 128 -1.54 -10.41 -8.82
CA TYR A 128 -1.15 -11.67 -8.19
C TYR A 128 0.25 -12.12 -8.58
N THR A 129 0.64 -11.91 -9.83
CA THR A 129 1.95 -12.33 -10.35
C THR A 129 3.08 -11.40 -9.92
N LYS A 130 2.77 -10.12 -9.69
CA LYS A 130 3.74 -9.10 -9.26
C LYS A 130 3.90 -9.01 -7.75
N ALA A 131 2.91 -9.46 -6.95
CA ALA A 131 2.92 -9.29 -5.51
C ALA A 131 4.18 -9.86 -4.84
N ASP A 132 4.92 -9.02 -4.13
CA ASP A 132 5.98 -9.39 -3.20
C ASP A 132 5.40 -9.54 -1.79
N GLU A 133 4.31 -8.83 -1.52
CA GLU A 133 3.54 -8.87 -0.30
C GLU A 133 2.04 -8.87 -0.59
N LEU A 134 1.30 -9.79 0.02
CA LEU A 134 -0.16 -9.81 0.06
C LEU A 134 -0.61 -9.37 1.45
N LYS A 135 -1.27 -8.22 1.55
CA LYS A 135 -1.77 -7.65 2.81
C LYS A 135 -3.29 -7.61 2.82
N ILE A 136 -3.91 -8.48 3.60
CA ILE A 136 -5.38 -8.60 3.68
C ILE A 136 -5.90 -7.89 4.91
N ILE A 137 -6.82 -6.96 4.70
CA ILE A 137 -7.54 -6.29 5.79
C ILE A 137 -8.69 -7.18 6.27
N ILE A 138 -8.65 -7.54 7.53
CA ILE A 138 -9.69 -8.32 8.20
C ILE A 138 -10.65 -7.37 8.93
N ASN A 139 -11.86 -7.28 8.44
CA ASN A 139 -12.95 -6.49 9.01
C ASN A 139 -14.03 -7.36 9.66
N HIS A 140 -14.10 -8.64 9.25
CA HIS A 140 -15.06 -9.63 9.74
C HIS A 140 -14.42 -11.04 9.71
N PRO A 141 -14.80 -11.99 10.58
CA PRO A 141 -14.23 -13.36 10.58
C PRO A 141 -14.32 -14.11 9.24
N SER A 142 -15.31 -13.82 8.39
CA SER A 142 -15.39 -14.40 7.03
C SER A 142 -14.26 -13.98 6.11
N ASP A 143 -13.48 -12.95 6.48
CA ASP A 143 -12.39 -12.45 5.65
C ASP A 143 -11.17 -13.37 5.68
N PHE A 144 -11.04 -14.27 6.68
CA PHE A 144 -9.99 -15.29 6.68
C PHE A 144 -10.12 -16.25 5.49
N ALA A 145 -11.33 -16.72 5.19
CA ALA A 145 -11.55 -17.58 4.03
C ALA A 145 -11.23 -16.84 2.71
N TRP A 146 -11.62 -15.58 2.61
CA TRP A 146 -11.30 -14.73 1.48
C TRP A 146 -9.79 -14.47 1.35
N ALA A 147 -9.07 -14.30 2.46
CA ALA A 147 -7.61 -14.19 2.47
C ALA A 147 -6.94 -15.43 1.90
N GLU A 148 -7.41 -16.64 2.26
CA GLU A 148 -6.90 -17.90 1.74
C GLU A 148 -7.12 -18.05 0.21
N GLU A 149 -8.23 -17.55 -0.31
CA GLU A 149 -8.49 -17.57 -1.75
C GLU A 149 -7.50 -16.71 -2.52
N HIS A 150 -7.13 -15.56 -1.98
CA HIS A 150 -6.10 -14.68 -2.57
C HIS A 150 -4.70 -15.28 -2.42
N ALA A 151 -4.39 -15.85 -1.27
CA ALA A 151 -3.09 -16.46 -1.00
C ALA A 151 -2.75 -17.66 -1.90
N LYS A 152 -3.76 -18.35 -2.44
CA LYS A 152 -3.57 -19.44 -3.41
C LYS A 152 -3.13 -18.96 -4.79
N LYS A 153 -3.29 -17.67 -5.10
CA LYS A 153 -3.06 -17.09 -6.42
C LYS A 153 -1.75 -16.32 -6.54
N VAL A 154 -1.16 -15.91 -5.41
CA VAL A 154 0.13 -15.21 -5.40
C VAL A 154 1.30 -16.19 -5.50
N LYS A 155 2.50 -15.67 -5.78
CA LYS A 155 3.74 -16.46 -5.82
C LYS A 155 4.00 -17.15 -4.48
N GLU A 156 4.72 -18.28 -4.49
CA GLU A 156 5.05 -19.04 -3.29
C GLU A 156 5.90 -18.25 -2.29
N ASP A 157 6.78 -17.39 -2.78
CA ASP A 157 7.66 -16.51 -2.01
C ASP A 157 7.01 -15.18 -1.59
N CYS A 158 5.75 -14.94 -1.98
CA CYS A 158 5.00 -13.75 -1.59
C CYS A 158 4.77 -13.75 -0.07
N ALA A 159 5.16 -12.66 0.59
CA ALA A 159 4.93 -12.48 2.03
C ALA A 159 3.43 -12.27 2.31
N LEU A 160 2.86 -13.07 3.23
CA LEU A 160 1.43 -13.05 3.54
C LEU A 160 1.15 -12.34 4.85
N PHE A 161 0.32 -11.29 4.83
CA PHE A 161 -0.03 -10.50 6.01
C PHE A 161 -1.54 -10.37 6.20
N LEU A 162 -1.95 -10.49 7.47
CA LEU A 162 -3.30 -10.15 7.94
C LEU A 162 -3.21 -8.89 8.80
N GLN A 163 -4.08 -7.93 8.54
CA GLN A 163 -4.15 -6.67 9.27
C GLN A 163 -5.58 -6.42 9.71
N ALA A 164 -5.79 -6.10 10.99
CA ALA A 164 -7.11 -5.70 11.46
C ALA A 164 -7.54 -4.37 10.84
N GLU A 165 -8.80 -4.26 10.43
CA GLU A 165 -9.39 -2.96 10.17
C GLU A 165 -9.34 -2.13 11.46
N TRP A 166 -8.84 -0.89 11.36
CA TRP A 166 -8.43 -0.11 12.54
C TRP A 166 -9.55 0.12 13.56
N SER A 167 -10.75 0.47 13.11
CA SER A 167 -11.87 0.76 14.02
C SER A 167 -12.35 -0.48 14.79
N LYS A 168 -11.97 -1.67 14.32
CA LYS A 168 -12.31 -2.97 14.93
C LYS A 168 -11.10 -3.68 15.51
N ASN A 169 -9.96 -3.00 15.61
CA ASN A 169 -8.69 -3.59 15.99
C ASN A 169 -8.79 -4.39 17.30
N GLU A 170 -9.40 -3.83 18.35
CA GLU A 170 -9.55 -4.50 19.64
C GLU A 170 -10.28 -5.85 19.55
N LYS A 171 -11.28 -5.94 18.67
CA LYS A 171 -12.08 -7.15 18.47
C LYS A 171 -11.44 -8.15 17.50
N ILE A 172 -10.80 -7.66 16.45
CA ILE A 172 -10.32 -8.48 15.33
C ILE A 172 -8.89 -8.98 15.55
N LEU A 173 -8.01 -8.16 16.14
CA LEU A 173 -6.61 -8.53 16.34
C LEU A 173 -6.43 -9.83 17.16
N PRO A 174 -7.15 -10.10 18.25
CA PRO A 174 -7.07 -11.39 18.93
C PRO A 174 -7.37 -12.58 18.01
N GLN A 175 -8.35 -12.45 17.11
CA GLN A 175 -8.71 -13.51 16.16
C GLN A 175 -7.62 -13.70 15.10
N ILE A 176 -6.98 -12.62 14.63
CA ILE A 176 -5.82 -12.70 13.74
C ILE A 176 -4.66 -13.43 14.43
N ILE A 177 -4.39 -13.13 15.70
CA ILE A 177 -3.32 -13.78 16.49
C ILE A 177 -3.55 -15.30 16.54
N ASP A 178 -4.76 -15.72 16.88
CA ASP A 178 -5.10 -17.15 16.95
C ASP A 178 -5.04 -17.83 15.58
N TYR A 179 -5.48 -17.11 14.54
CA TYR A 179 -5.41 -17.59 13.17
C TYR A 179 -3.96 -17.79 12.71
N VAL A 180 -3.09 -16.81 12.93
CA VAL A 180 -1.67 -16.88 12.55
C VAL A 180 -0.94 -18.00 13.30
N LYS A 181 -1.23 -18.21 14.60
CA LYS A 181 -0.68 -19.35 15.35
C LYS A 181 -1.07 -20.70 14.73
N SER A 182 -2.26 -20.80 14.18
CA SER A 182 -2.77 -22.01 13.53
C SER A 182 -2.33 -22.14 12.06
N ASN A 183 -1.92 -21.04 11.45
CA ASN A 183 -1.55 -20.93 10.03
C ASN A 183 -0.22 -20.16 9.89
N PRO A 184 0.94 -20.74 10.22
CA PRO A 184 2.22 -20.03 10.40
C PRO A 184 2.83 -19.42 9.13
N ARG A 185 2.26 -19.67 7.96
CA ARG A 185 2.62 -18.98 6.72
C ARG A 185 2.17 -17.50 6.71
N TRP A 186 1.14 -17.17 7.50
CA TRP A 186 0.66 -15.82 7.68
C TRP A 186 1.45 -15.08 8.75
N ARG A 187 1.55 -13.79 8.58
CA ARG A 187 2.19 -12.85 9.52
C ARG A 187 1.18 -11.76 9.89
N ILE A 188 1.38 -11.12 11.01
CA ILE A 188 0.53 -10.00 11.45
C ILE A 188 1.15 -8.71 10.93
N SER A 189 0.37 -7.90 10.22
CA SER A 189 0.68 -6.50 9.98
C SER A 189 -0.07 -5.66 11.01
N LEU A 190 0.64 -4.83 11.73
CA LEU A 190 0.06 -3.79 12.57
C LEU A 190 0.15 -2.45 11.86
N GLN A 191 -0.68 -1.50 12.25
CA GLN A 191 -0.53 -0.09 11.87
C GLN A 191 0.28 0.61 12.96
N THR A 192 1.60 0.32 13.03
CA THR A 192 2.46 0.76 14.13
C THR A 192 2.61 2.28 14.20
N HIS A 193 2.48 2.98 13.05
CA HIS A 193 2.45 4.43 12.99
C HIS A 193 1.31 5.02 13.85
N LYS A 194 0.14 4.39 13.90
CA LYS A 194 -0.98 4.84 14.75
C LYS A 194 -0.67 4.70 16.25
N TYR A 195 0.06 3.64 16.65
CA TYR A 195 0.51 3.49 18.03
C TYR A 195 1.61 4.49 18.40
N MET A 196 2.49 4.82 17.45
CA MET A 196 3.55 5.82 17.62
C MET A 196 3.03 7.26 17.51
N GLN A 197 1.78 7.45 17.07
CA GLN A 197 1.17 8.78 16.83
C GLN A 197 1.97 9.63 15.83
N ILE A 198 2.46 9.00 14.77
CA ILE A 198 3.16 9.64 13.64
C ILE A 198 2.33 9.48 12.36
N PRO A 199 2.54 10.35 11.34
CA PRO A 199 1.84 10.24 10.06
C PRO A 199 2.17 8.94 9.33
#